data_dcbf366e0c8cbccac9aaa9305eb804d3
#
_entry.id   dcbf366e0c8cbccac9aaa9305eb804d3
#
_cell.length_a   1.000
_cell.length_b   1.000
_cell.length_c   1.000
_cell.angle_alpha   90.00
_cell.angle_beta   90.00
_cell.angle_gamma   90.00
#
_symmetry.space_group_name_H-M   'P 1'
#
loop_
_entity.id
_entity.type
_entity.pdbx_description
1 polymer ?
#
loop_
_entity_poly.entity_id
_entity_poly.type
_entity_poly.pdbx_seq_one_letter_code
_entity_poly.pdbx_strand_id
1 'polypeptide(L)'
;IRRQRQMCIRDRNYSMPEWIIKLWTQEYGINKTKEMLTSIYSDRRTTVRVNTGRATVEEVISILENSGVKVEKSPLYDKALLIWDYDNLNSLEAFSKGMITVQDLSSMMAGLSANPKKGDYIIDVCAAPGGKTMHMADIIGQTGMVDSRDLTPYKISLINENVSRMGYKNIKTTVMDATVLDEKSIEAADVVMADLPCSGLGVMGKKNDIKYNVSLAQIKELVKLQRQILQVSCKYLKKGGTLVFSTCTVTVSYTHLRAHETLANL
;
A
#
# COMPACT_ATOMS: atom_id res chain seq x y z
N ILE A 1 7.14 20.84 -34.19
CA ILE A 1 7.13 19.57 -34.93
C ILE A 1 8.15 18.58 -34.33
N ARG A 2 9.42 18.92 -34.10
CA ARG A 2 10.45 18.01 -33.50
C ARG A 2 10.09 17.56 -32.09
N ARG A 3 9.59 18.46 -31.23
CA ARG A 3 9.11 18.14 -29.86
C ARG A 3 7.87 17.23 -29.87
N GLN A 4 6.90 17.46 -30.76
CA GLN A 4 5.72 16.61 -30.91
C GLN A 4 6.07 15.21 -31.42
N ARG A 5 6.96 15.06 -32.41
CA ARG A 5 7.45 13.74 -32.86
C ARG A 5 8.18 12.96 -31.75
N GLN A 6 8.98 13.63 -30.92
CA GLN A 6 9.66 12.95 -29.80
C GLN A 6 8.67 12.50 -28.71
N MET A 7 7.57 13.21 -28.49
CA MET A 7 6.52 12.80 -27.57
C MET A 7 5.72 11.61 -28.10
N CYS A 8 5.29 11.63 -29.37
CA CYS A 8 4.58 10.50 -30.00
C CYS A 8 5.39 9.20 -30.03
N ILE A 9 6.72 9.27 -30.16
CA ILE A 9 7.58 8.07 -30.10
C ILE A 9 7.60 7.48 -28.69
N ARG A 10 7.52 8.31 -27.63
CA ARG A 10 7.52 7.87 -26.24
C ARG A 10 6.21 7.22 -25.82
N ASP A 11 5.06 7.74 -26.26
CA ASP A 11 3.74 7.14 -26.05
C ASP A 11 3.72 5.70 -26.58
N ARG A 12 4.25 5.50 -27.80
CA ARG A 12 4.28 4.19 -28.45
C ARG A 12 5.28 3.23 -27.81
N ASN A 13 6.47 3.73 -27.40
CA ASN A 13 7.51 2.87 -26.82
C ASN A 13 7.14 2.33 -25.42
N TYR A 14 6.37 3.10 -24.64
CA TYR A 14 5.98 2.72 -23.27
C TYR A 14 4.50 2.44 -23.12
N SER A 15 3.72 2.49 -24.22
CA SER A 15 2.24 2.33 -24.18
C SER A 15 1.61 3.19 -23.05
N MET A 16 2.10 4.43 -22.87
CA MET A 16 1.72 5.32 -21.79
C MET A 16 0.91 6.51 -22.34
N PRO A 17 -0.25 6.85 -21.74
CA PRO A 17 -1.02 8.04 -22.13
C PRO A 17 -0.19 9.32 -22.07
N GLU A 18 -0.29 10.14 -23.13
CA GLU A 18 0.50 11.36 -23.31
C GLU A 18 0.40 12.33 -22.13
N TRP A 19 -0.80 12.44 -21.53
CA TRP A 19 -1.03 13.35 -20.42
C TRP A 19 -0.23 12.95 -19.16
N ILE A 20 -0.01 11.64 -18.92
CA ILE A 20 0.83 11.15 -17.81
C ILE A 20 2.29 11.53 -18.06
N ILE A 21 2.78 11.32 -19.29
CA ILE A 21 4.15 11.68 -19.66
C ILE A 21 4.38 13.19 -19.52
N LYS A 22 3.42 14.00 -19.95
CA LYS A 22 3.47 15.46 -19.78
C LYS A 22 3.53 15.84 -18.31
N LEU A 23 2.64 15.29 -17.49
CA LEU A 23 2.56 15.55 -16.07
C LEU A 23 3.87 15.21 -15.37
N TRP A 24 4.38 14.00 -15.55
CA TRP A 24 5.65 13.57 -14.92
C TRP A 24 6.86 14.34 -15.44
N THR A 25 6.85 14.73 -16.73
CA THR A 25 7.95 15.54 -17.28
C THR A 25 7.96 16.94 -16.67
N GLN A 26 6.80 17.52 -16.37
CA GLN A 26 6.69 18.80 -15.67
C GLN A 26 7.14 18.70 -14.20
N GLU A 27 6.77 17.62 -13.53
CA GLU A 27 7.06 17.41 -12.09
C GLU A 27 8.52 16.97 -11.83
N TYR A 28 9.05 16.04 -12.63
CA TYR A 28 10.33 15.37 -12.37
C TYR A 28 11.41 15.64 -13.41
N GLY A 29 11.07 16.31 -14.49
CA GLY A 29 11.96 16.47 -15.65
C GLY A 29 12.06 15.23 -16.52
N ILE A 30 12.60 15.40 -17.72
CA ILE A 30 12.57 14.40 -18.79
C ILE A 30 13.39 13.14 -18.47
N ASN A 31 14.56 13.29 -17.83
CA ASN A 31 15.44 12.16 -17.56
C ASN A 31 14.83 11.25 -16.51
N LYS A 32 14.31 11.81 -15.39
CA LYS A 32 13.66 11.03 -14.33
C LYS A 32 12.40 10.35 -14.85
N THR A 33 11.59 11.03 -15.68
CA THR A 33 10.41 10.43 -16.30
C THR A 33 10.78 9.21 -17.14
N LYS A 34 11.88 9.25 -17.90
CA LYS A 34 12.35 8.08 -18.66
C LYS A 34 12.76 6.92 -17.75
N GLU A 35 13.50 7.19 -16.67
CA GLU A 35 13.87 6.16 -15.70
C GLU A 35 12.63 5.51 -15.10
N MET A 36 11.63 6.30 -14.69
CA MET A 36 10.37 5.81 -14.15
C MET A 36 9.64 4.92 -15.15
N LEU A 37 9.50 5.36 -16.41
CA LEU A 37 8.84 4.59 -17.47
C LEU A 37 9.56 3.28 -17.75
N THR A 38 10.89 3.26 -17.72
CA THR A 38 11.68 2.06 -17.92
C THR A 38 11.53 1.09 -16.76
N SER A 39 11.56 1.61 -15.52
CA SER A 39 11.46 0.78 -14.30
C SER A 39 10.11 0.08 -14.13
N ILE A 40 9.02 0.67 -14.64
CA ILE A 40 7.68 0.06 -14.59
C ILE A 40 7.64 -1.35 -15.22
N TYR A 41 8.47 -1.60 -16.22
CA TYR A 41 8.48 -2.86 -16.97
C TYR A 41 9.71 -3.74 -16.72
N SER A 42 10.67 -3.28 -15.93
CA SER A 42 11.98 -3.94 -15.79
C SER A 42 11.99 -5.05 -14.76
N ASP A 43 11.23 -4.96 -13.69
CA ASP A 43 11.23 -5.95 -12.61
C ASP A 43 9.89 -6.70 -12.57
N ARG A 44 9.95 -8.02 -12.81
CA ARG A 44 8.79 -8.94 -12.77
C ARG A 44 8.71 -9.75 -11.49
N ARG A 45 9.64 -9.54 -10.56
CA ARG A 45 9.64 -10.27 -9.30
C ARG A 45 8.46 -9.83 -8.42
N THR A 46 7.88 -10.78 -7.75
CA THR A 46 6.82 -10.51 -6.77
C THR A 46 7.43 -10.31 -5.40
N THR A 47 7.12 -9.19 -4.77
CA THR A 47 7.52 -8.96 -3.39
C THR A 47 6.49 -9.58 -2.45
N VAL A 48 6.97 -10.40 -1.51
CA VAL A 48 6.14 -11.02 -0.46
C VAL A 48 6.70 -10.69 0.91
N ARG A 49 5.81 -10.56 1.88
CA ARG A 49 6.17 -10.45 3.30
C ARG A 49 5.94 -11.78 4.00
N VAL A 50 6.92 -12.21 4.78
CA VAL A 50 6.81 -13.41 5.61
C VAL A 50 5.98 -13.10 6.85
N ASN A 51 5.04 -14.00 7.19
CA ASN A 51 4.28 -14.00 8.42
C ASN A 51 5.06 -14.77 9.49
N THR A 52 5.82 -14.03 10.29
CA THR A 52 6.71 -14.62 11.32
C THR A 52 5.96 -15.28 12.48
N GLY A 53 4.65 -15.08 12.58
CA GLY A 53 3.79 -15.86 13.49
C GLY A 53 3.47 -17.28 13.00
N ARG A 54 3.80 -17.60 11.72
CA ARG A 54 3.54 -18.91 11.09
C ARG A 54 4.81 -19.69 10.77
N ALA A 55 5.86 -19.02 10.31
CA ALA A 55 7.12 -19.65 9.91
C ALA A 55 8.26 -18.63 9.98
N THR A 56 9.49 -19.11 10.15
CA THR A 56 10.70 -18.29 10.03
C THR A 56 10.96 -17.95 8.55
N VAL A 57 11.77 -16.93 8.29
CA VAL A 57 12.16 -16.54 6.94
C VAL A 57 12.89 -17.68 6.23
N GLU A 58 13.74 -18.39 6.94
CA GLU A 58 14.54 -19.52 6.44
C GLU A 58 13.68 -20.71 6.06
N GLU A 59 12.66 -21.05 6.88
CA GLU A 59 11.68 -22.09 6.55
C GLU A 59 10.89 -21.75 5.28
N VAL A 60 10.44 -20.49 5.16
CA VAL A 60 9.72 -20.02 3.96
C VAL A 60 10.59 -20.11 2.72
N ILE A 61 11.86 -19.69 2.80
CA ILE A 61 12.80 -19.79 1.67
C ILE A 61 12.94 -21.27 1.25
N SER A 62 13.20 -22.15 2.21
CA SER A 62 13.34 -23.59 1.90
C SER A 62 12.10 -24.20 1.25
N ILE A 63 10.89 -23.86 1.73
CA ILE A 63 9.63 -24.33 1.13
C ILE A 63 9.47 -23.83 -0.31
N LEU A 64 9.78 -22.56 -0.56
CA LEU A 64 9.67 -21.96 -1.89
C LEU A 64 10.69 -22.56 -2.86
N GLU A 65 11.96 -22.70 -2.46
CA GLU A 65 13.01 -23.28 -3.29
C GLU A 65 12.76 -24.75 -3.60
N ASN A 66 12.27 -25.53 -2.64
CA ASN A 66 11.85 -26.92 -2.86
C ASN A 66 10.68 -27.05 -3.85
N SER A 67 9.89 -25.97 -4.03
CA SER A 67 8.83 -25.88 -5.04
C SER A 67 9.33 -25.33 -6.39
N GLY A 68 10.65 -25.12 -6.57
CA GLY A 68 11.26 -24.59 -7.79
C GLY A 68 11.16 -23.08 -7.95
N VAL A 69 10.69 -22.36 -6.93
CA VAL A 69 10.58 -20.90 -6.93
C VAL A 69 11.94 -20.30 -6.63
N LYS A 70 12.35 -19.29 -7.39
CA LYS A 70 13.55 -18.52 -7.09
C LYS A 70 13.24 -17.46 -6.04
N VAL A 71 14.14 -17.32 -5.07
CA VAL A 71 13.96 -16.46 -3.90
C VAL A 71 15.20 -15.61 -3.67
N GLU A 72 15.01 -14.33 -3.36
CA GLU A 72 16.05 -13.39 -2.94
C GLU A 72 15.56 -12.61 -1.72
N LYS A 73 16.39 -12.45 -0.70
CA LYS A 73 16.08 -11.60 0.47
C LYS A 73 16.15 -10.13 0.07
N SER A 74 15.17 -9.34 0.51
CA SER A 74 15.24 -7.89 0.33
C SER A 74 16.36 -7.30 1.20
N PRO A 75 17.21 -6.41 0.65
CA PRO A 75 18.24 -5.73 1.44
C PRO A 75 17.68 -4.66 2.40
N LEU A 76 16.39 -4.29 2.25
CA LEU A 76 15.78 -3.19 3.00
C LEU A 76 14.87 -3.66 4.14
N TYR A 77 14.42 -4.92 4.13
CA TYR A 77 13.59 -5.49 5.20
C TYR A 77 13.78 -7.00 5.28
N ASP A 78 14.17 -7.48 6.42
CA ASP A 78 14.53 -8.89 6.67
C ASP A 78 13.38 -9.90 6.46
N LYS A 79 12.12 -9.45 6.64
CA LYS A 79 10.92 -10.26 6.42
C LYS A 79 10.36 -10.14 4.99
N ALA A 80 11.02 -9.40 4.10
CA ALA A 80 10.62 -9.25 2.71
C ALA A 80 11.46 -10.13 1.79
N LEU A 81 10.76 -10.88 0.92
CA LEU A 81 11.37 -11.72 -0.10
C LEU A 81 10.91 -11.28 -1.48
N LEU A 82 11.79 -11.38 -2.47
CA LEU A 82 11.51 -11.24 -3.89
C LEU A 82 11.45 -12.65 -4.47
N ILE A 83 10.32 -13.01 -5.08
CA ILE A 83 10.10 -14.34 -5.64
C ILE A 83 9.75 -14.27 -7.13
N TRP A 84 10.20 -15.26 -7.90
CA TRP A 84 9.89 -15.39 -9.33
C TRP A 84 10.01 -16.84 -9.80
N ASP A 85 9.71 -17.09 -11.06
CA ASP A 85 9.70 -18.44 -11.67
C ASP A 85 8.69 -19.39 -10.98
N TYR A 86 7.44 -18.93 -10.82
CA TYR A 86 6.32 -19.73 -10.36
C TYR A 86 5.09 -19.50 -11.27
N ASP A 87 4.27 -20.52 -11.46
CA ASP A 87 3.08 -20.44 -12.34
C ASP A 87 1.92 -19.71 -11.68
N ASN A 88 1.56 -20.11 -10.46
CA ASN A 88 0.42 -19.55 -9.73
C ASN A 88 0.75 -19.39 -8.24
N LEU A 89 0.56 -18.19 -7.72
CA LEU A 89 0.82 -17.90 -6.31
C LEU A 89 -0.06 -18.75 -5.36
N ASN A 90 -1.32 -18.98 -5.72
CA ASN A 90 -2.25 -19.75 -4.89
C ASN A 90 -1.88 -21.23 -4.76
N SER A 91 -1.10 -21.77 -5.70
CA SER A 91 -0.62 -23.16 -5.64
C SER A 91 0.61 -23.32 -4.72
N LEU A 92 1.25 -22.23 -4.34
CA LEU A 92 2.40 -22.27 -3.45
C LEU A 92 1.96 -22.59 -2.01
N GLU A 93 2.57 -23.63 -1.44
CA GLU A 93 2.31 -24.05 -0.05
C GLU A 93 2.49 -22.89 0.96
N ALA A 94 3.56 -22.13 0.81
CA ALA A 94 3.85 -20.97 1.66
C ALA A 94 2.73 -19.91 1.62
N PHE A 95 2.08 -19.73 0.46
CA PHE A 95 0.97 -18.78 0.32
C PHE A 95 -0.34 -19.35 0.86
N SER A 96 -0.71 -20.57 0.46
CA SER A 96 -1.96 -21.21 0.87
C SER A 96 -2.04 -21.43 2.38
N LYS A 97 -0.91 -21.76 3.02
CA LYS A 97 -0.79 -21.89 4.49
C LYS A 97 -0.64 -20.54 5.24
N GLY A 98 -0.69 -19.41 4.55
CA GLY A 98 -0.60 -18.08 5.16
C GLY A 98 0.76 -17.72 5.76
N MET A 99 1.84 -18.39 5.29
CA MET A 99 3.20 -18.08 5.70
C MET A 99 3.75 -16.84 5.01
N ILE A 100 3.18 -16.49 3.83
CA ILE A 100 3.51 -15.28 3.08
C ILE A 100 2.26 -14.55 2.61
N THR A 101 2.43 -13.25 2.37
CA THR A 101 1.44 -12.41 1.67
C THR A 101 2.12 -11.50 0.68
N VAL A 102 1.45 -11.23 -0.46
CA VAL A 102 1.94 -10.25 -1.44
C VAL A 102 1.83 -8.86 -0.83
N GLN A 103 2.94 -8.18 -0.74
CA GLN A 103 3.00 -6.81 -0.26
C GLN A 103 4.23 -6.12 -0.84
N ASP A 104 4.05 -4.92 -1.40
CA ASP A 104 5.17 -4.15 -1.91
C ASP A 104 6.05 -3.61 -0.77
N LEU A 105 7.35 -3.53 -1.02
CA LEU A 105 8.30 -3.05 -0.03
C LEU A 105 7.97 -1.63 0.45
N SER A 106 7.56 -0.73 -0.46
CA SER A 106 7.07 0.61 -0.10
C SER A 106 5.86 0.58 0.83
N SER A 107 4.95 -0.38 0.62
CA SER A 107 3.80 -0.60 1.50
C SER A 107 4.22 -1.13 2.88
N MET A 108 5.27 -1.97 2.95
CA MET A 108 5.85 -2.41 4.23
C MET A 108 6.52 -1.23 4.95
N MET A 109 7.27 -0.39 4.22
CA MET A 109 7.91 0.80 4.80
C MET A 109 6.90 1.77 5.41
N ALA A 110 5.73 1.95 4.79
CA ALA A 110 4.64 2.76 5.37
C ALA A 110 4.20 2.20 6.73
N GLY A 111 4.03 0.88 6.86
CA GLY A 111 3.71 0.22 8.13
C GLY A 111 4.82 0.38 9.18
N LEU A 112 6.09 0.25 8.78
CA LEU A 112 7.24 0.41 9.66
C LEU A 112 7.43 1.86 10.12
N SER A 113 7.16 2.85 9.25
CA SER A 113 7.28 4.28 9.59
C SER A 113 6.30 4.72 10.67
N ALA A 114 5.19 4.00 10.84
CA ALA A 114 4.27 4.17 11.95
C ALA A 114 4.92 3.89 13.31
N ASN A 115 6.02 3.13 13.32
CA ASN A 115 6.75 2.69 14.50
C ASN A 115 5.82 2.08 15.59
N PRO A 116 4.90 1.17 15.21
CA PRO A 116 3.93 0.62 16.14
C PRO A 116 4.63 -0.20 17.24
N LYS A 117 4.09 -0.17 18.45
CA LYS A 117 4.63 -0.85 19.62
C LYS A 117 3.78 -2.07 19.98
N LYS A 118 4.37 -3.01 20.71
CA LYS A 118 3.61 -4.13 21.28
C LYS A 118 2.48 -3.62 22.16
N GLY A 119 1.27 -4.11 21.89
CA GLY A 119 0.08 -3.73 22.65
C GLY A 119 -0.67 -2.51 22.12
N ASP A 120 -0.19 -1.82 21.08
CA ASP A 120 -0.86 -0.65 20.51
C ASP A 120 -2.26 -0.99 19.99
N TYR A 121 -3.15 -0.02 20.05
CA TYR A 121 -4.42 -0.02 19.35
C TYR A 121 -4.29 0.83 18.07
N ILE A 122 -4.52 0.19 16.93
CA ILE A 122 -4.34 0.78 15.60
C ILE A 122 -5.69 0.86 14.89
N ILE A 123 -5.96 1.98 14.23
CA ILE A 123 -7.08 2.13 13.30
C ILE A 123 -6.51 2.25 11.88
N ASP A 124 -6.91 1.33 10.98
CA ASP A 124 -6.61 1.38 9.54
C ASP A 124 -7.89 1.79 8.81
N VAL A 125 -7.95 3.04 8.32
CA VAL A 125 -9.19 3.67 7.85
C VAL A 125 -9.59 3.30 6.41
N CYS A 126 -8.65 2.77 5.60
CA CYS A 126 -8.88 2.35 4.21
C CYS A 126 -8.11 1.04 3.94
N ALA A 127 -8.46 0.00 4.65
CA ALA A 127 -7.60 -1.14 4.92
C ALA A 127 -7.49 -2.16 3.78
N ALA A 128 -8.51 -2.28 2.90
CA ALA A 128 -8.57 -3.35 1.92
C ALA A 128 -7.38 -3.33 0.91
N PRO A 129 -6.83 -4.49 0.60
CA PRO A 129 -7.19 -5.86 0.97
C PRO A 129 -6.56 -6.37 2.29
N GLY A 130 -6.01 -5.52 3.17
CA GLY A 130 -5.51 -5.88 4.49
C GLY A 130 -4.00 -6.03 4.61
N GLY A 131 -3.21 -5.73 3.58
CA GLY A 131 -1.76 -5.93 3.61
C GLY A 131 -1.05 -5.14 4.72
N LYS A 132 -1.36 -3.84 4.89
CA LYS A 132 -0.82 -2.98 5.94
C LYS A 132 -1.39 -3.34 7.31
N THR A 133 -2.71 -3.59 7.38
CA THR A 133 -3.41 -4.10 8.57
C THR A 133 -2.68 -5.30 9.17
N MET A 134 -2.47 -6.36 8.37
CA MET A 134 -1.80 -7.59 8.83
C MET A 134 -0.34 -7.36 9.19
N HIS A 135 0.34 -6.45 8.50
CA HIS A 135 1.72 -6.10 8.83
C HIS A 135 1.81 -5.44 10.21
N MET A 136 0.92 -4.49 10.50
CA MET A 136 0.87 -3.84 11.80
C MET A 136 0.45 -4.80 12.89
N ALA A 137 -0.53 -5.69 12.63
CA ALA A 137 -0.95 -6.73 13.56
C ALA A 137 0.18 -7.68 13.96
N ASP A 138 1.08 -8.00 13.00
CA ASP A 138 2.28 -8.81 13.24
C ASP A 138 3.29 -8.10 14.18
N ILE A 139 3.45 -6.78 14.00
CA ILE A 139 4.40 -5.98 14.80
C ILE A 139 3.90 -5.78 16.23
N ILE A 140 2.62 -5.41 16.41
CA ILE A 140 2.06 -5.13 17.75
C ILE A 140 1.84 -6.37 18.60
N GLY A 141 1.85 -7.56 17.98
CA GLY A 141 1.65 -8.83 18.66
C GLY A 141 0.22 -9.04 19.18
N GLN A 142 0.00 -10.16 19.86
CA GLN A 142 -1.34 -10.61 20.29
C GLN A 142 -1.98 -9.73 21.38
N THR A 143 -1.22 -8.87 22.04
CA THR A 143 -1.71 -7.94 23.07
C THR A 143 -2.24 -6.64 22.49
N GLY A 144 -1.90 -6.32 21.26
CA GLY A 144 -2.44 -5.17 20.52
C GLY A 144 -3.65 -5.55 19.67
N MET A 145 -4.30 -4.55 19.07
CA MET A 145 -5.48 -4.73 18.22
C MET A 145 -5.42 -3.79 17.01
N VAL A 146 -5.77 -4.28 15.82
CA VAL A 146 -6.01 -3.45 14.64
C VAL A 146 -7.51 -3.43 14.33
N ASP A 147 -8.13 -2.25 14.36
CA ASP A 147 -9.48 -2.00 13.83
C ASP A 147 -9.35 -1.62 12.35
N SER A 148 -9.60 -2.58 11.49
CA SER A 148 -9.45 -2.52 10.05
C SER A 148 -10.77 -2.13 9.41
N ARG A 149 -10.84 -0.94 8.83
CA ARG A 149 -12.06 -0.33 8.30
C ARG A 149 -11.98 -0.15 6.80
N ASP A 150 -13.08 -0.37 6.10
CA ASP A 150 -13.22 0.01 4.70
C ASP A 150 -14.69 0.27 4.34
N LEU A 151 -14.91 0.97 3.22
CA LEU A 151 -16.19 1.53 2.82
C LEU A 151 -17.27 0.49 2.51
N THR A 152 -16.90 -0.67 1.96
CA THR A 152 -17.89 -1.63 1.41
C THR A 152 -17.77 -3.02 2.03
N PRO A 153 -18.90 -3.77 2.16
CA PRO A 153 -18.87 -5.15 2.62
C PRO A 153 -17.95 -6.05 1.77
N TYR A 154 -17.89 -5.82 0.45
CA TYR A 154 -16.99 -6.55 -0.44
C TYR A 154 -15.52 -6.35 -0.08
N LYS A 155 -15.09 -5.13 0.20
CA LYS A 155 -13.72 -4.85 0.63
C LYS A 155 -13.41 -5.47 1.99
N ILE A 156 -14.37 -5.46 2.89
CA ILE A 156 -14.24 -6.15 4.19
C ILE A 156 -14.12 -7.66 4.02
N SER A 157 -14.85 -8.27 3.07
CA SER A 157 -14.68 -9.72 2.81
C SER A 157 -13.27 -10.06 2.34
N LEU A 158 -12.64 -9.22 1.50
CA LEU A 158 -11.25 -9.41 1.08
C LEU A 158 -10.25 -9.36 2.26
N ILE A 159 -10.50 -8.44 3.22
CA ILE A 159 -9.68 -8.38 4.44
C ILE A 159 -9.86 -9.67 5.25
N ASN A 160 -11.11 -10.09 5.48
CA ASN A 160 -11.44 -11.27 6.27
C ASN A 160 -10.85 -12.56 5.68
N GLU A 161 -10.89 -12.72 4.36
CA GLU A 161 -10.26 -13.85 3.66
C GLU A 161 -8.76 -13.91 3.93
N ASN A 162 -8.06 -12.78 3.81
CA ASN A 162 -6.63 -12.71 4.07
C ASN A 162 -6.29 -12.89 5.56
N VAL A 163 -7.06 -12.29 6.46
CA VAL A 163 -6.90 -12.45 7.92
C VAL A 163 -7.08 -13.91 8.32
N SER A 164 -8.12 -14.58 7.80
CA SER A 164 -8.38 -15.99 8.04
C SER A 164 -7.25 -16.89 7.51
N ARG A 165 -6.83 -16.68 6.25
CA ARG A 165 -5.73 -17.44 5.62
C ARG A 165 -4.43 -17.30 6.42
N MET A 166 -4.11 -16.09 6.87
CA MET A 166 -2.89 -15.81 7.62
C MET A 166 -3.00 -16.12 9.13
N GLY A 167 -4.22 -16.31 9.64
CA GLY A 167 -4.49 -16.75 11.02
C GLY A 167 -4.31 -15.67 12.09
N TYR A 168 -4.49 -14.40 11.76
CA TYR A 168 -4.48 -13.32 12.75
C TYR A 168 -5.75 -13.33 13.60
N LYS A 169 -5.59 -13.11 14.91
CA LYS A 169 -6.70 -13.04 15.90
C LYS A 169 -6.87 -11.65 16.51
N ASN A 170 -5.91 -10.76 16.28
CA ASN A 170 -5.85 -9.41 16.81
C ASN A 170 -6.27 -8.36 15.76
N ILE A 171 -7.15 -8.73 14.83
CA ILE A 171 -7.70 -7.84 13.80
C ILE A 171 -9.23 -7.89 13.91
N LYS A 172 -9.84 -6.74 14.08
CA LYS A 172 -11.28 -6.51 13.95
C LYS A 172 -11.54 -5.83 12.61
N THR A 173 -12.62 -6.20 11.91
CA THR A 173 -13.00 -5.59 10.64
C THR A 173 -14.34 -4.88 10.74
N THR A 174 -14.46 -3.70 10.16
CA THR A 174 -15.66 -2.86 10.27
C THR A 174 -15.96 -2.20 8.92
N VAL A 175 -17.20 -2.32 8.41
CA VAL A 175 -17.67 -1.52 7.29
C VAL A 175 -17.90 -0.11 7.76
N MET A 176 -17.14 0.86 7.23
CA MET A 176 -17.22 2.26 7.66
C MET A 176 -16.76 3.21 6.55
N ASP A 177 -17.47 4.31 6.39
CA ASP A 177 -17.04 5.43 5.57
C ASP A 177 -16.04 6.28 6.36
N ALA A 178 -14.81 6.34 5.88
CA ALA A 178 -13.72 7.08 6.53
C ALA A 178 -13.91 8.60 6.53
N THR A 179 -14.89 9.14 5.78
CA THR A 179 -15.28 10.56 5.82
C THR A 179 -16.25 10.88 6.96
N VAL A 180 -16.81 9.86 7.61
CA VAL A 180 -17.78 9.99 8.70
C VAL A 180 -17.09 9.71 10.02
N LEU A 181 -17.23 10.66 10.97
CA LEU A 181 -16.63 10.52 12.30
C LEU A 181 -17.32 9.43 13.13
N ASP A 182 -16.53 8.49 13.64
CA ASP A 182 -16.95 7.57 14.70
C ASP A 182 -16.60 8.18 16.05
N GLU A 183 -17.59 8.72 16.73
CA GLU A 183 -17.40 9.38 18.04
C GLU A 183 -16.78 8.47 19.11
N LYS A 184 -17.00 7.14 19.01
CA LYS A 184 -16.45 6.15 19.96
C LYS A 184 -14.95 5.93 19.77
N SER A 185 -14.41 6.35 18.64
CA SER A 185 -12.99 6.20 18.29
C SER A 185 -12.17 7.46 18.53
N ILE A 186 -12.78 8.56 18.97
CA ILE A 186 -12.07 9.83 19.27
C ILE A 186 -10.99 9.56 20.32
N GLU A 187 -9.75 10.01 20.05
CA GLU A 187 -8.56 9.86 20.91
C GLU A 187 -8.32 8.41 21.40
N ALA A 188 -8.73 7.40 20.61
CA ALA A 188 -8.62 6.00 21.00
C ALA A 188 -7.37 5.29 20.47
N ALA A 189 -6.80 5.75 19.34
CA ALA A 189 -5.73 5.04 18.64
C ALA A 189 -4.34 5.54 19.00
N ASP A 190 -3.41 4.61 19.20
CA ASP A 190 -1.98 4.90 19.30
C ASP A 190 -1.39 5.20 17.93
N VAL A 191 -1.90 4.51 16.90
CA VAL A 191 -1.54 4.71 15.49
C VAL A 191 -2.79 4.75 14.62
N VAL A 192 -2.85 5.69 13.68
CA VAL A 192 -3.83 5.68 12.60
C VAL A 192 -3.10 5.51 11.27
N MET A 193 -3.45 4.44 10.54
CA MET A 193 -3.00 4.19 9.18
C MET A 193 -4.03 4.75 8.20
N ALA A 194 -3.61 5.71 7.38
CA ALA A 194 -4.40 6.32 6.33
C ALA A 194 -3.76 6.05 4.95
N ASP A 195 -3.92 4.79 4.46
CA ASP A 195 -3.53 4.42 3.09
C ASP A 195 -4.67 4.76 2.14
N LEU A 196 -4.70 6.01 1.71
CA LEU A 196 -5.90 6.61 1.15
C LEU A 196 -6.12 6.29 -0.34
N PRO A 197 -7.38 6.27 -0.80
CA PRO A 197 -7.70 6.14 -2.22
C PRO A 197 -6.91 7.15 -3.05
N CYS A 198 -6.23 6.67 -4.10
CA CYS A 198 -5.38 7.47 -4.96
C CYS A 198 -5.46 7.01 -6.42
N SER A 199 -4.76 7.69 -7.32
CA SER A 199 -4.74 7.33 -8.75
C SER A 199 -4.12 5.97 -9.05
N GLY A 200 -3.30 5.42 -8.17
CA GLY A 200 -2.60 4.17 -8.40
C GLY A 200 -1.46 4.25 -9.43
N LEU A 201 -1.08 5.44 -9.89
CA LEU A 201 -0.05 5.59 -10.93
C LEU A 201 1.34 5.09 -10.50
N GLY A 202 1.57 4.86 -9.21
CA GLY A 202 2.80 4.26 -8.69
C GLY A 202 2.86 2.73 -8.82
N VAL A 203 1.72 2.06 -9.05
CA VAL A 203 1.64 0.59 -9.14
C VAL A 203 1.28 0.09 -10.53
N MET A 204 1.43 0.91 -11.56
CA MET A 204 1.11 0.56 -12.96
C MET A 204 1.89 -0.63 -13.49
N GLY A 205 3.09 -0.91 -12.99
CA GLY A 205 3.86 -2.08 -13.37
C GLY A 205 3.16 -3.41 -13.03
N LYS A 206 2.28 -3.39 -12.02
CA LYS A 206 1.49 -4.56 -11.58
C LYS A 206 0.03 -4.52 -12.06
N LYS A 207 -0.50 -3.33 -12.36
CA LYS A 207 -1.88 -3.09 -12.80
C LYS A 207 -1.89 -2.15 -14.00
N ASN A 208 -1.58 -2.69 -15.17
CA ASN A 208 -1.36 -1.91 -16.40
C ASN A 208 -2.59 -1.13 -16.90
N ASP A 209 -3.79 -1.53 -16.52
CA ASP A 209 -5.06 -0.92 -16.91
C ASP A 209 -5.34 0.41 -16.19
N ILE A 210 -4.74 0.63 -15.02
CA ILE A 210 -4.93 1.86 -14.22
C ILE A 210 -4.70 3.12 -15.06
N LYS A 211 -3.66 3.14 -15.89
CA LYS A 211 -3.29 4.30 -16.72
C LYS A 211 -4.38 4.77 -17.70
N TYR A 212 -5.33 3.90 -18.04
CA TYR A 212 -6.46 4.20 -18.92
C TYR A 212 -7.72 4.59 -18.17
N ASN A 213 -7.79 4.27 -16.88
CA ASN A 213 -8.97 4.47 -16.03
C ASN A 213 -8.85 5.71 -15.14
N VAL A 214 -7.78 6.49 -15.26
CA VAL A 214 -7.53 7.69 -14.45
C VAL A 214 -7.49 8.94 -15.34
N SER A 215 -8.05 10.04 -14.85
CA SER A 215 -8.02 11.36 -15.47
C SER A 215 -7.60 12.45 -14.47
N LEU A 216 -7.15 13.60 -14.96
CA LEU A 216 -6.80 14.76 -14.12
C LEU A 216 -7.97 15.26 -13.27
N ALA A 217 -9.21 15.15 -13.76
CA ALA A 217 -10.41 15.54 -13.01
C ALA A 217 -10.60 14.59 -11.80
N GLN A 218 -10.52 13.27 -12.03
CA GLN A 218 -10.60 12.28 -10.94
C GLN A 218 -9.50 12.45 -9.91
N ILE A 219 -8.28 12.83 -10.33
CA ILE A 219 -7.18 13.15 -9.41
C ILE A 219 -7.58 14.27 -8.45
N LYS A 220 -8.17 15.35 -8.96
CA LYS A 220 -8.61 16.48 -8.11
C LYS A 220 -9.69 16.07 -7.10
N GLU A 221 -10.63 15.23 -7.50
CA GLU A 221 -11.66 14.72 -6.58
C GLU A 221 -11.07 13.79 -5.52
N LEU A 222 -10.11 12.94 -5.89
CA LEU A 222 -9.40 12.11 -4.92
C LEU A 222 -8.65 12.93 -3.87
N VAL A 223 -8.03 14.06 -4.24
CA VAL A 223 -7.38 14.98 -3.29
C VAL A 223 -8.37 15.55 -2.29
N LYS A 224 -9.56 15.95 -2.73
CA LYS A 224 -10.62 16.44 -1.82
C LYS A 224 -11.06 15.34 -0.84
N LEU A 225 -11.30 14.13 -1.36
CA LEU A 225 -11.65 12.97 -0.54
C LEU A 225 -10.58 12.64 0.50
N GLN A 226 -9.32 12.64 0.10
CA GLN A 226 -8.19 12.39 1.00
C GLN A 226 -8.14 13.40 2.15
N ARG A 227 -8.35 14.69 1.87
CA ARG A 227 -8.40 15.73 2.90
C ARG A 227 -9.54 15.49 3.91
N GLN A 228 -10.73 15.14 3.43
CA GLN A 228 -11.88 14.80 4.29
C GLN A 228 -11.56 13.61 5.20
N ILE A 229 -11.00 12.53 4.65
CA ILE A 229 -10.62 11.36 5.44
C ILE A 229 -9.54 11.71 6.47
N LEU A 230 -8.52 12.49 6.10
CA LEU A 230 -7.46 12.89 7.03
C LEU A 230 -7.99 13.74 8.19
N GLN A 231 -8.91 14.69 7.94
CA GLN A 231 -9.55 15.50 8.98
C GLN A 231 -10.28 14.64 10.01
N VAL A 232 -10.94 13.56 9.57
CA VAL A 232 -11.60 12.60 10.47
C VAL A 232 -10.55 11.75 11.18
N SER A 233 -9.57 11.22 10.46
CA SER A 233 -8.54 10.32 10.97
C SER A 233 -7.70 10.94 12.09
N CYS A 234 -7.37 12.22 11.99
CA CYS A 234 -6.64 12.95 13.04
C CYS A 234 -7.37 12.94 14.39
N LYS A 235 -8.70 12.93 14.39
CA LYS A 235 -9.51 12.92 15.64
C LYS A 235 -9.44 11.60 16.38
N TYR A 236 -9.06 10.52 15.72
CA TYR A 236 -8.92 9.20 16.33
C TYR A 236 -7.64 9.02 17.14
N LEU A 237 -6.65 9.90 16.94
CA LEU A 237 -5.34 9.79 17.60
C LEU A 237 -5.41 10.21 19.07
N LYS A 238 -4.80 9.39 19.92
CA LYS A 238 -4.39 9.83 21.27
C LYS A 238 -3.39 10.98 21.19
N LYS A 239 -3.27 11.75 22.25
CA LYS A 239 -2.16 12.72 22.38
C LYS A 239 -0.82 11.97 22.30
N GLY A 240 0.05 12.41 21.37
CA GLY A 240 1.33 11.76 21.10
C GLY A 240 1.24 10.52 20.18
N GLY A 241 0.06 10.16 19.68
CA GLY A 241 -0.14 9.11 18.69
C GLY A 241 0.44 9.46 17.32
N THR A 242 0.58 8.47 16.45
CA THR A 242 1.17 8.63 15.11
C THR A 242 0.12 8.46 14.01
N LEU A 243 -0.01 9.45 13.11
CA LEU A 243 -0.75 9.33 11.86
C LEU A 243 0.23 9.01 10.72
N VAL A 244 -0.03 7.92 10.00
CA VAL A 244 0.68 7.62 8.76
C VAL A 244 -0.23 7.85 7.58
N PHE A 245 0.13 8.81 6.75
CA PHE A 245 -0.50 9.03 5.46
C PHE A 245 0.31 8.36 4.36
N SER A 246 -0.30 7.48 3.58
CA SER A 246 0.32 6.83 2.43
C SER A 246 -0.59 6.80 1.22
N THR A 247 0.01 6.76 0.04
CA THR A 247 -0.69 6.60 -1.24
C THR A 247 0.18 5.77 -2.20
N CYS A 248 -0.45 5.04 -3.10
CA CYS A 248 0.21 4.29 -4.16
C CYS A 248 0.37 5.12 -5.46
N THR A 249 0.63 6.41 -5.34
CA THR A 249 0.84 7.31 -6.49
C THR A 249 2.23 7.94 -6.46
N VAL A 250 2.72 8.32 -7.62
CA VAL A 250 3.98 9.09 -7.79
C VAL A 250 3.72 10.53 -8.25
N THR A 251 2.47 10.95 -8.31
CA THR A 251 2.10 12.29 -8.78
C THR A 251 2.17 13.30 -7.63
N VAL A 252 2.96 14.35 -7.77
CA VAL A 252 3.26 15.36 -6.73
C VAL A 252 2.03 16.12 -6.24
N SER A 253 1.02 16.31 -7.09
CA SER A 253 -0.24 16.97 -6.73
C SER A 253 -1.01 16.32 -5.56
N TYR A 254 -0.66 15.06 -5.19
CA TYR A 254 -1.17 14.39 -4.00
C TYR A 254 -0.32 14.64 -2.76
N THR A 255 0.97 14.95 -2.93
CA THR A 255 1.93 15.04 -1.83
C THR A 255 2.03 16.44 -1.24
N HIS A 256 1.34 17.44 -1.81
CA HIS A 256 1.29 18.80 -1.27
C HIS A 256 0.26 18.98 -0.14
N LEU A 257 0.03 17.97 0.66
CA LEU A 257 -0.20 18.19 2.08
C LEU A 257 1.17 18.55 2.67
N ARG A 258 1.53 19.84 2.63
CA ARG A 258 2.78 20.31 3.25
C ARG A 258 2.77 19.87 4.70
N ALA A 259 3.92 19.44 5.22
CA ALA A 259 4.08 19.07 6.63
C ALA A 259 3.60 20.18 7.60
N HIS A 260 3.44 21.42 7.13
CA HIS A 260 2.89 22.56 7.85
C HIS A 260 1.36 22.63 7.85
N GLU A 261 0.66 21.83 7.04
CA GLU A 261 -0.81 21.68 7.09
C GLU A 261 -1.23 20.52 8.00
N THR A 262 -0.29 19.75 8.49
CA THR A 262 -0.51 18.66 9.41
C THR A 262 -0.72 19.20 10.82
N LEU A 263 -1.92 19.01 11.38
CA LEU A 263 -2.30 19.20 12.78
C LEU A 263 -2.68 20.62 13.26
N ALA A 264 -2.20 21.70 12.66
CA ALA A 264 -2.57 23.06 13.08
C ALA A 264 -3.71 23.68 12.25
N ASN A 265 -3.95 23.14 11.03
CA ASN A 265 -4.94 23.66 10.07
C ASN A 265 -5.86 22.56 9.50
N LEU A 266 -5.86 21.36 10.05
CA LEU A 266 -6.85 20.31 9.90
C LEU A 266 -7.77 20.31 11.13
#